data_6044704d165275abd6e53b8b21ba18b5
#
_entry.id   6044704d165275abd6e53b8b21ba18b5
#
_cell.length_a   1.000
_cell.length_b   1.000
_cell.length_c   1.000
_cell.angle_alpha   90.00
_cell.angle_beta   90.00
_cell.angle_gamma   90.00
#
_symmetry.space_group_name_H-M   'P 1'
#
loop_
_entity.id
_entity.type
_entity.pdbx_description
1 polymer ?
#
loop_
_entity_poly.entity_id
_entity_poly.type
_entity_poly.pdbx_seq_one_letter_code
_entity_poly.pdbx_strand_id
1 'polypeptide(L)'
;VLNFGHTFGHAFESLALEKGCPMPHGVCIAHGIVSALVLSHLRLDCPSELLHRIAKEIVAPYYKTPAFTCDDYPRLLELMRSDKKNAIAGQILFVLLRNKAIPEIDVPADDREIAAALDITRDLLGS
;
A
#
# COMPACT_ATOMS: atom_id res chain seq x y z
N VAL A 1 -4.37 11.03 -14.32
CA VAL A 1 -4.71 10.70 -12.93
C VAL A 1 -3.62 9.80 -12.36
N LEU A 2 -3.12 10.19 -11.21
CA LEU A 2 -2.11 9.40 -10.53
C LEU A 2 -2.76 8.19 -9.88
N ASN A 3 -2.17 7.02 -10.05
CA ASN A 3 -2.66 5.76 -9.48
C ASN A 3 -2.09 5.53 -8.07
N PHE A 4 -2.14 6.56 -7.23
CA PHE A 4 -1.63 6.49 -5.87
C PHE A 4 -2.38 5.42 -5.07
N GLY A 5 -1.63 4.50 -4.49
CA GLY A 5 -2.20 3.40 -3.71
C GLY A 5 -2.70 2.22 -4.53
N HIS A 6 -2.74 2.30 -5.84
CA HIS A 6 -3.29 1.23 -6.68
C HIS A 6 -2.40 -0.02 -6.71
N THR A 7 -1.07 0.13 -6.64
CA THR A 7 -0.17 -1.02 -6.62
C THR A 7 -0.48 -1.93 -5.43
N PHE A 8 -0.56 -1.35 -4.24
CA PHE A 8 -0.95 -2.09 -3.04
C PHE A 8 -2.42 -2.52 -3.11
N GLY A 9 -3.30 -1.60 -3.49
CA GLY A 9 -4.74 -1.86 -3.49
C GLY A 9 -5.15 -3.02 -4.38
N HIS A 10 -4.59 -3.10 -5.59
CA HIS A 10 -4.87 -4.20 -6.50
C HIS A 10 -4.37 -5.53 -5.94
N ALA A 11 -3.21 -5.53 -5.29
CA ALA A 11 -2.68 -6.74 -4.65
C ALA A 11 -3.59 -7.19 -3.50
N PHE A 12 -4.05 -6.25 -2.67
CA PHE A 12 -4.97 -6.56 -1.58
C PHE A 12 -6.28 -7.14 -2.09
N GLU A 13 -6.82 -6.56 -3.15
CA GLU A 13 -8.07 -7.03 -3.75
C GLU A 13 -7.91 -8.44 -4.32
N SER A 14 -6.83 -8.69 -5.04
CA SER A 14 -6.54 -10.01 -5.62
C SER A 14 -6.36 -11.06 -4.53
N LEU A 15 -5.66 -10.72 -3.45
CA LEU A 15 -5.47 -11.64 -2.33
C LEU A 15 -6.80 -11.98 -1.67
N ALA A 16 -7.66 -10.98 -1.45
CA ALA A 16 -8.96 -11.19 -0.85
C ALA A 16 -9.81 -12.14 -1.69
N LEU A 17 -9.76 -12.00 -3.01
CA LEU A 17 -10.46 -12.91 -3.93
C LEU A 17 -9.90 -14.34 -3.82
N GLU A 18 -8.58 -14.49 -3.76
CA GLU A 18 -7.94 -15.80 -3.62
C GLU A 18 -8.34 -16.50 -2.33
N LYS A 19 -8.51 -15.73 -1.26
CA LYS A 19 -8.91 -16.27 0.04
C LYS A 19 -10.40 -16.60 0.14
N GLY A 20 -11.17 -16.25 -0.88
CA GLY A 20 -12.61 -16.47 -0.86
C GLY A 20 -13.36 -15.47 0.01
N CYS A 21 -12.73 -14.37 0.37
CA CYS A 21 -13.32 -13.30 1.18
C CYS A 21 -13.17 -11.97 0.45
N PRO A 22 -13.84 -11.78 -0.69
CA PRO A 22 -13.65 -10.58 -1.48
C PRO A 22 -14.01 -9.32 -0.70
N MET A 23 -13.22 -8.27 -0.90
CA MET A 23 -13.45 -6.98 -0.27
C MET A 23 -13.82 -5.95 -1.34
N PRO A 24 -14.67 -4.98 -1.01
CA PRO A 24 -15.00 -3.93 -1.97
C PRO A 24 -13.74 -3.23 -2.48
N HIS A 25 -13.74 -2.91 -3.77
CA HIS A 25 -12.60 -2.27 -4.42
C HIS A 25 -12.16 -0.99 -3.68
N GLY A 26 -13.13 -0.15 -3.29
CA GLY A 26 -12.83 1.10 -2.58
C GLY A 26 -12.12 0.89 -1.25
N VAL A 27 -12.46 -0.18 -0.53
CA VAL A 27 -11.79 -0.52 0.73
C VAL A 27 -10.34 -0.92 0.46
N CYS A 28 -10.11 -1.75 -0.54
CA CYS A 28 -8.76 -2.17 -0.90
C CYS A 28 -7.89 -0.99 -1.35
N ILE A 29 -8.47 -0.07 -2.11
CA ILE A 29 -7.76 1.15 -2.54
C ILE A 29 -7.45 2.05 -1.35
N ALA A 30 -8.39 2.18 -0.40
CA ALA A 30 -8.16 2.97 0.82
C ALA A 30 -6.99 2.41 1.63
N HIS A 31 -6.95 1.09 1.83
CA HIS A 31 -5.83 0.43 2.49
C HIS A 31 -4.53 0.63 1.70
N GLY A 32 -4.62 0.58 0.37
CA GLY A 32 -3.49 0.81 -0.51
C GLY A 32 -2.94 2.22 -0.39
N ILE A 33 -3.81 3.21 -0.23
CA ILE A 33 -3.38 4.60 -0.03
C ILE A 33 -2.58 4.73 1.26
N VAL A 34 -3.03 4.09 2.36
CA VAL A 34 -2.28 4.11 3.61
C VAL A 34 -0.90 3.47 3.42
N SER A 35 -0.84 2.31 2.78
CA SER A 35 0.42 1.63 2.52
C SER A 35 1.37 2.47 1.65
N ALA A 36 0.84 3.15 0.63
CA ALA A 36 1.64 4.04 -0.22
C ALA A 36 2.15 5.25 0.55
N LEU A 37 1.35 5.79 1.48
CA LEU A 37 1.80 6.90 2.33
C LEU A 37 2.91 6.44 3.29
N VAL A 38 2.78 5.24 3.87
CA VAL A 38 3.84 4.70 4.73
C VAL A 38 5.14 4.54 3.92
N LEU A 39 5.04 3.95 2.74
CA LEU A 39 6.22 3.76 1.89
C LEU A 39 6.81 5.11 1.46
N SER A 40 5.96 6.10 1.18
CA SER A 40 6.41 7.47 0.87
C SER A 40 7.22 8.07 2.02
N HIS A 41 6.77 7.86 3.25
CA HIS A 41 7.51 8.31 4.43
C HIS A 41 8.86 7.61 4.55
N LEU A 42 8.88 6.31 4.32
CA LEU A 42 10.11 5.52 4.46
C LEU A 42 11.13 5.82 3.35
N ARG A 43 10.66 6.09 2.14
CA ARG A 43 11.53 6.23 0.96
C ARG A 43 11.85 7.68 0.61
N LEU A 44 10.90 8.59 0.77
CA LEU A 44 10.99 9.96 0.25
C LEU A 44 10.79 11.02 1.33
N ASP A 45 10.79 10.62 2.59
CA ASP A 45 10.61 11.53 3.74
C ASP A 45 9.29 12.33 3.69
N CYS A 46 8.23 11.74 3.14
CA CYS A 46 6.91 12.34 3.22
C CYS A 46 6.55 12.54 4.70
N PRO A 47 5.99 13.69 5.09
CA PRO A 47 5.73 13.94 6.51
C PRO A 47 4.83 12.89 7.14
N SER A 48 5.23 12.37 8.30
CA SER A 48 4.45 11.38 9.02
C SER A 48 3.12 11.92 9.51
N GLU A 49 3.01 13.24 9.68
CA GLU A 49 1.76 13.88 10.08
C GLU A 49 0.65 13.64 9.07
N LEU A 50 0.96 13.72 7.77
CA LEU A 50 -0.01 13.44 6.72
C LEU A 50 -0.46 11.98 6.79
N LEU A 51 0.49 11.06 6.95
CA LEU A 51 0.22 9.64 7.09
C LEU A 51 -0.72 9.37 8.27
N HIS A 52 -0.38 9.88 9.45
CA HIS A 52 -1.18 9.64 10.65
C HIS A 52 -2.57 10.23 10.53
N ARG A 53 -2.68 11.43 9.98
CA ARG A 53 -3.98 12.07 9.81
C ARG A 53 -4.87 11.28 8.85
N ILE A 54 -4.34 10.87 7.70
CA ILE A 54 -5.13 10.11 6.73
C ILE A 54 -5.53 8.75 7.31
N ALA A 55 -4.59 8.04 7.93
CA ALA A 55 -4.86 6.71 8.47
C ALA A 55 -5.85 6.75 9.63
N LYS A 56 -5.63 7.66 10.58
CA LYS A 56 -6.44 7.67 11.81
C LYS A 56 -7.77 8.39 11.66
N GLU A 57 -7.80 9.49 10.92
CA GLU A 57 -9.00 10.32 10.86
C GLU A 57 -9.93 9.97 9.71
N ILE A 58 -9.40 9.45 8.60
CA ILE A 58 -10.17 9.22 7.39
C ILE A 58 -10.38 7.73 7.10
N VAL A 59 -9.33 6.93 7.13
CA VAL A 59 -9.40 5.52 6.72
C VAL A 59 -9.78 4.60 7.87
N ALA A 60 -9.07 4.65 9.00
CA ALA A 60 -9.25 3.70 10.09
C ALA A 60 -10.68 3.65 10.65
N PRO A 61 -11.39 4.77 10.82
CA PRO A 61 -12.76 4.70 11.34
C PRO A 61 -13.71 3.89 10.46
N TYR A 62 -13.45 3.80 9.17
CA TYR A 62 -14.33 3.13 8.21
C TYR A 62 -13.77 1.81 7.71
N TYR A 63 -12.45 1.64 7.70
CA TYR A 63 -11.79 0.49 7.07
C TYR A 63 -10.72 -0.09 7.99
N LYS A 64 -11.14 -0.47 9.19
CA LYS A 64 -10.20 -0.84 10.27
C LYS A 64 -9.37 -2.09 10.04
N THR A 65 -9.93 -3.08 9.37
CA THR A 65 -9.31 -4.39 9.32
C THR A 65 -8.68 -4.65 7.96
N PRO A 66 -7.35 -4.64 7.88
CA PRO A 66 -6.70 -5.06 6.63
C PRO A 66 -6.94 -6.54 6.38
N ALA A 67 -7.03 -6.90 5.10
CA ALA A 67 -7.38 -8.26 4.68
C ALA A 67 -6.17 -9.19 4.59
N PHE A 68 -5.06 -8.85 5.22
CA PHE A 68 -3.84 -9.64 5.11
C PHE A 68 -3.11 -9.72 6.44
N THR A 69 -2.27 -10.75 6.56
CA THR A 69 -1.36 -10.94 7.70
C THR A 69 0.06 -11.02 7.17
N CYS A 70 1.05 -11.11 8.07
CA CYS A 70 2.45 -11.24 7.63
C CYS A 70 2.69 -12.51 6.81
N ASP A 71 1.89 -13.54 7.01
CA ASP A 71 2.00 -14.77 6.20
C ASP A 71 1.65 -14.55 4.73
N ASP A 72 0.92 -13.49 4.43
CA ASP A 72 0.50 -13.15 3.09
C ASP A 72 1.52 -12.31 2.32
N TYR A 73 2.57 -11.82 2.97
CA TYR A 73 3.53 -10.91 2.32
C TYR A 73 4.18 -11.51 1.07
N PRO A 74 4.67 -12.76 1.09
CA PRO A 74 5.24 -13.33 -0.14
C PRO A 74 4.26 -13.32 -1.31
N ARG A 75 2.98 -13.64 -1.04
CA ARG A 75 1.96 -13.65 -2.09
C ARG A 75 1.63 -12.24 -2.58
N LEU A 76 1.56 -11.27 -1.67
CA LEU A 76 1.35 -9.87 -2.05
C LEU A 76 2.47 -9.37 -2.96
N LEU A 77 3.72 -9.70 -2.63
CA LEU A 77 4.87 -9.32 -3.46
C LEU A 77 4.78 -9.96 -4.85
N GLU A 78 4.38 -11.23 -4.94
CA GLU A 78 4.18 -11.89 -6.22
C GLU A 78 3.11 -11.19 -7.05
N LEU A 79 1.98 -10.84 -6.42
CA LEU A 79 0.88 -10.16 -7.09
C LEU A 79 1.32 -8.80 -7.64
N MET A 80 2.10 -8.04 -6.86
CA MET A 80 2.62 -6.75 -7.31
C MET A 80 3.59 -6.91 -8.49
N ARG A 81 4.46 -7.93 -8.45
CA ARG A 81 5.42 -8.21 -9.52
C ARG A 81 4.75 -8.68 -10.80
N SER A 82 3.62 -9.38 -10.65
CA SER A 82 2.88 -9.89 -11.80
C SER A 82 2.12 -8.80 -12.56
N ASP A 83 1.90 -7.66 -11.93
CA ASP A 83 1.23 -6.54 -12.58
C ASP A 83 2.21 -5.82 -13.49
N LYS A 84 2.08 -6.07 -14.79
CA LYS A 84 2.99 -5.52 -15.81
C LYS A 84 3.03 -4.00 -15.85
N LYS A 85 2.00 -3.33 -15.32
CA LYS A 85 1.96 -1.88 -15.26
C LYS A 85 2.89 -1.34 -14.17
N ASN A 86 3.16 -2.14 -13.15
CA ASN A 86 3.88 -1.70 -11.95
C ASN A 86 5.23 -2.38 -11.76
N ALA A 87 5.64 -3.29 -12.63
CA ALA A 87 6.89 -4.02 -12.45
C ALA A 87 7.74 -3.99 -13.72
N ILE A 88 9.00 -3.63 -13.56
CA ILE A 88 9.98 -3.61 -14.66
C ILE A 88 11.26 -4.28 -14.15
N ALA A 89 11.74 -5.28 -14.88
CA ALA A 89 12.98 -5.98 -14.55
C ALA A 89 13.01 -6.54 -13.12
N GLY A 90 11.85 -7.03 -12.65
CA GLY A 90 11.74 -7.61 -11.31
C GLY A 90 11.56 -6.61 -10.18
N GLN A 91 11.61 -5.32 -10.49
CA GLN A 91 11.38 -4.27 -9.49
C GLN A 91 9.92 -3.81 -9.53
N ILE A 92 9.33 -3.65 -8.35
CA ILE A 92 7.98 -3.11 -8.23
C ILE A 92 8.08 -1.59 -8.16
N LEU A 93 7.31 -0.91 -9.00
CA LEU A 93 7.34 0.56 -9.10
C LEU A 93 6.07 1.15 -8.48
N PHE A 94 6.23 2.26 -7.79
CA PHE A 94 5.15 2.91 -7.06
C PHE A 94 5.00 4.38 -7.46
N VAL A 95 3.80 4.89 -7.26
CA VAL A 95 3.56 6.33 -7.19
C VAL A 95 3.62 6.70 -5.72
N LEU A 96 4.56 7.53 -5.32
CA LEU A 96 4.76 7.93 -3.93
C LEU A 96 4.75 9.45 -3.83
N LEU A 97 4.69 9.95 -2.59
CA LEU A 97 4.70 11.38 -2.32
C LEU A 97 6.01 11.79 -1.67
N ARG A 98 6.61 12.87 -2.17
CA ARG A 98 7.76 13.49 -1.53
C ARG A 98 7.30 14.42 -0.42
N ASN A 99 8.27 15.00 0.26
CA ASN A 99 8.04 16.08 1.20
C ASN A 99 7.14 17.14 0.54
N LYS A 100 6.19 17.70 1.29
CA LYS A 100 5.17 18.63 0.80
C LYS A 100 4.13 17.97 -0.12
N ALA A 101 4.02 16.64 -0.06
CA ALA A 101 3.05 15.85 -0.81
C ALA A 101 3.17 16.00 -2.33
N ILE A 102 4.39 16.19 -2.83
CA ILE A 102 4.64 16.26 -4.27
C ILE A 102 4.74 14.82 -4.82
N PRO A 103 3.92 14.45 -5.82
CA PRO A 103 3.94 13.10 -6.34
C PRO A 103 5.19 12.79 -7.16
N GLU A 104 5.67 11.56 -7.04
CA GLU A 104 6.77 11.04 -7.83
C GLU A 104 6.37 9.66 -8.33
N ILE A 105 6.47 9.45 -9.64
CA ILE A 105 6.08 8.18 -10.27
C ILE A 105 7.28 7.27 -10.46
N ASP A 106 6.98 5.99 -10.70
CA ASP A 106 7.99 4.95 -11.00
C ASP A 106 9.10 4.86 -9.96
N VAL A 107 8.73 4.98 -8.67
CA VAL A 107 9.68 4.86 -7.57
C VAL A 107 9.84 3.38 -7.21
N PRO A 108 11.05 2.82 -7.35
CA PRO A 108 11.26 1.42 -6.98
C PRO A 108 11.37 1.26 -5.46
N ALA A 109 10.91 0.12 -4.96
CA ALA A 109 11.10 -0.25 -3.57
C ALA A 109 11.41 -1.75 -3.51
N ASP A 110 12.29 -2.14 -2.58
CA ASP A 110 12.63 -3.55 -2.43
C ASP A 110 11.64 -4.27 -1.49
N ASP A 111 11.80 -5.59 -1.39
CA ASP A 111 10.89 -6.43 -0.60
C ASP A 111 10.86 -6.03 0.88
N ARG A 112 12.01 -5.61 1.42
CA ARG A 112 12.11 -5.18 2.82
C ARG A 112 11.32 -3.90 3.08
N GLU A 113 11.47 -2.95 2.16
CA GLU A 113 10.76 -1.67 2.28
C GLU A 113 9.26 -1.87 2.17
N ILE A 114 8.83 -2.72 1.25
CA ILE A 114 7.42 -3.05 1.07
C ILE A 114 6.88 -3.78 2.30
N ALA A 115 7.61 -4.76 2.82
CA ALA A 115 7.20 -5.48 4.02
C ALA A 115 7.09 -4.56 5.23
N ALA A 116 8.04 -3.63 5.39
CA ALA A 116 7.98 -2.64 6.46
C ALA A 116 6.76 -1.75 6.33
N ALA A 117 6.43 -1.33 5.11
CA ALA A 117 5.24 -0.53 4.86
C ALA A 117 3.97 -1.31 5.21
N LEU A 118 3.92 -2.59 4.88
CA LEU A 118 2.78 -3.44 5.20
C LEU A 118 2.62 -3.64 6.71
N ASP A 119 3.73 -3.83 7.44
CA ASP A 119 3.71 -3.95 8.89
C ASP A 119 3.13 -2.70 9.54
N ILE A 120 3.59 -1.53 9.13
CA ILE A 120 3.11 -0.27 9.68
C ILE A 120 1.64 -0.03 9.33
N THR A 121 1.24 -0.40 8.11
CA THR A 121 -0.15 -0.31 7.69
C THR A 121 -1.06 -1.13 8.61
N ARG A 122 -0.66 -2.36 8.92
CA ARG A 122 -1.43 -3.22 9.83
C ARG A 122 -1.54 -2.60 11.21
N ASP A 123 -0.46 -2.04 11.73
CA ASP A 123 -0.47 -1.39 13.03
C ASP A 123 -1.41 -0.17 13.04
N LEU A 124 -1.37 0.63 11.99
CA LEU A 124 -2.20 1.83 11.91
C LEU A 124 -3.69 1.51 11.77
N LEU A 125 -4.02 0.49 10.99
CA LEU A 125 -5.42 0.15 10.69
C LEU A 125 -6.01 -0.87 11.65
N GLY A 126 -5.17 -1.68 12.27
CA GLY A 126 -5.63 -2.77 13.13
C GLY A 126 -5.70 -2.42 14.62
N SER A 127 -5.27 -1.24 14.99
CA SER A 127 -5.24 -0.85 16.40
C SER A 127 -6.46 -0.06 16.82
#